data_c5804301f1fe7ccd2350acae81d7b243
#
_entry.id   c5804301f1fe7ccd2350acae81d7b243
#
_cell.length_a   1.000
_cell.length_b   1.000
_cell.length_c   1.000
_cell.angle_alpha   90.00
_cell.angle_beta   90.00
_cell.angle_gamma   90.00
#
_symmetry.space_group_name_H-M   'P 1'
#
loop_
_entity.id
_entity.type
_entity.pdbx_description
1 polymer ?
#
loop_
_entity_poly.entity_id
_entity_poly.type
_entity_poly.pdbx_seq_one_letter_code
_entity_poly.pdbx_strand_id
1 'polypeptide(L)'
;RDSSTSRGLGDVYKRQNFGVITNQLTQGLQRNPNFKLQLQHEVTALRQNDDKTWNVTVKDLKTNQERTTKARFVFIGAGGASLKVLQMSGIPESKNYAGFPVGGQFLAFDASSIAGRHDVKAYGMADTDSPPMSVPHLDARKLDGKPVVLFGPFALATTKFLKEGSAFDLFSSVNHNNVTSMVDVGLENLDLVKYLVNQARLTDEDRHAQLLKYFPQAKREDWRLVTAGERVQVIKRDPEKGPILQFGTEVVTDKDNTIAALLGASPGASTSPPIMLNLLAKAFPQQMEAGWKTRLKEIIPSYGQKLNDSPALTNQIRAMTSQTLHLPYVEVPVTDSAAANAAAPAVNPPAAPKPAAPAAAQPARNANTEMQAL
;
A
#
# COMPACT_ATOMS: atom_id res chain seq x y z
N ARG A 1 -27.57 -10.19 -8.18
CA ARG A 1 -27.78 -9.22 -7.11
C ARG A 1 -27.62 -9.84 -5.71
N ASP A 2 -26.69 -10.72 -5.48
CA ASP A 2 -26.31 -11.14 -4.13
C ASP A 2 -24.84 -10.88 -3.89
N SER A 3 -24.56 -9.58 -3.79
CA SER A 3 -23.23 -9.10 -3.46
C SER A 3 -22.97 -9.05 -1.95
N SER A 4 -23.94 -9.38 -1.10
CA SER A 4 -23.85 -9.24 0.35
C SER A 4 -23.04 -10.35 1.03
N THR A 5 -23.19 -11.58 0.61
CA THR A 5 -22.52 -12.75 1.19
C THR A 5 -21.04 -12.83 0.78
N SER A 6 -20.71 -12.49 -0.48
CA SER A 6 -19.33 -12.48 -0.93
C SER A 6 -18.51 -11.30 -0.36
N ARG A 7 -19.16 -10.18 -0.01
CA ARG A 7 -18.49 -9.04 0.63
C ARG A 7 -18.06 -9.34 2.07
N GLY A 8 -18.88 -10.01 2.86
CA GLY A 8 -18.53 -10.38 4.21
C GLY A 8 -17.33 -11.31 4.29
N LEU A 9 -17.27 -12.34 3.45
CA LEU A 9 -16.14 -13.28 3.42
C LEU A 9 -14.86 -12.64 2.89
N GLY A 10 -14.94 -11.79 1.85
CA GLY A 10 -13.77 -11.08 1.33
C GLY A 10 -13.14 -10.15 2.36
N ASP A 11 -13.94 -9.53 3.23
CA ASP A 11 -13.46 -8.59 4.24
C ASP A 11 -12.83 -9.26 5.46
N VAL A 12 -13.26 -10.43 5.85
CA VAL A 12 -12.61 -11.22 6.92
C VAL A 12 -11.16 -11.57 6.55
N TYR A 13 -10.87 -11.86 5.29
CA TYR A 13 -9.52 -12.17 4.81
C TYR A 13 -8.63 -10.95 4.57
N LYS A 14 -9.21 -9.77 4.45
CA LYS A 14 -8.47 -8.51 4.19
C LYS A 14 -7.99 -7.80 5.46
N ARG A 15 -8.24 -8.34 6.64
CA ARG A 15 -7.81 -7.77 7.92
C ARG A 15 -6.36 -8.11 8.23
N GLN A 16 -5.47 -7.70 7.34
CA GLN A 16 -4.04 -7.92 7.50
C GLN A 16 -3.42 -6.74 8.24
N ASN A 17 -2.57 -7.04 9.19
CA ASN A 17 -1.66 -6.05 9.76
C ASN A 17 -0.42 -5.97 8.86
N PHE A 18 -0.44 -5.05 7.89
CA PHE A 18 0.65 -4.87 6.94
C PHE A 18 1.97 -4.46 7.61
N GLY A 19 1.93 -3.76 8.73
CA GLY A 19 3.11 -3.43 9.51
C GLY A 19 3.80 -4.69 10.04
N VAL A 20 3.05 -5.61 10.63
CA VAL A 20 3.58 -6.91 11.09
C VAL A 20 4.11 -7.74 9.92
N ILE A 21 3.38 -7.80 8.79
CA ILE A 21 3.83 -8.53 7.59
C ILE A 21 5.15 -7.96 7.09
N THR A 22 5.27 -6.64 6.96
CA THR A 22 6.50 -5.97 6.53
C THR A 22 7.66 -6.27 7.46
N ASN A 23 7.42 -6.22 8.78
CA ASN A 23 8.44 -6.53 9.79
C ASN A 23 8.91 -7.98 9.68
N GLN A 24 7.98 -8.94 9.57
CA GLN A 24 8.31 -10.37 9.42
C GLN A 24 9.07 -10.65 8.12
N LEU A 25 8.67 -10.05 6.99
CA LEU A 25 9.38 -10.17 5.72
C LEU A 25 10.80 -9.60 5.83
N THR A 26 10.96 -8.43 6.45
CA THR A 26 12.27 -7.81 6.66
C THR A 26 13.16 -8.68 7.55
N GLN A 27 12.64 -9.21 8.66
CA GLN A 27 13.36 -10.15 9.52
C GLN A 27 13.75 -11.43 8.76
N GLY A 28 12.87 -11.93 7.89
CA GLY A 28 13.18 -13.06 7.00
C GLY A 28 14.34 -12.76 6.06
N LEU A 29 14.35 -11.58 5.45
CA LEU A 29 15.41 -11.12 4.55
C LEU A 29 16.75 -10.94 5.28
N GLN A 30 16.75 -10.46 6.52
CA GLN A 30 17.97 -10.29 7.33
C GLN A 30 18.74 -11.60 7.59
N ARG A 31 18.10 -12.76 7.40
CA ARG A 31 18.79 -14.07 7.47
C ARG A 31 19.66 -14.34 6.23
N ASN A 32 19.46 -13.57 5.15
CA ASN A 32 20.28 -13.67 3.95
C ASN A 32 21.55 -12.80 4.11
N PRO A 33 22.77 -13.36 4.02
CA PRO A 33 24.01 -12.61 4.21
C PRO A 33 24.21 -11.50 3.17
N ASN A 34 23.53 -11.59 2.04
CA ASN A 34 23.58 -10.57 0.98
C ASN A 34 22.59 -9.43 1.20
N PHE A 35 21.69 -9.51 2.20
CA PHE A 35 20.76 -8.47 2.53
C PHE A 35 21.31 -7.57 3.63
N LYS A 36 21.27 -6.25 3.40
CA LYS A 36 21.67 -5.25 4.40
C LYS A 36 20.54 -4.26 4.62
N LEU A 37 20.02 -4.23 5.85
CA LEU A 37 19.05 -3.22 6.29
C LEU A 37 19.79 -2.09 7.01
N GLN A 38 19.51 -0.86 6.62
CA GLN A 38 20.09 0.34 7.23
C GLN A 38 18.95 1.26 7.63
N LEU A 39 18.60 1.21 8.91
CA LEU A 39 17.63 2.10 9.52
C LEU A 39 18.31 3.43 9.90
N GLN A 40 17.52 4.49 10.06
CA GLN A 40 18.02 5.83 10.37
C GLN A 40 18.98 6.36 9.30
N HIS A 41 18.75 5.99 8.04
CA HIS A 41 19.50 6.49 6.90
C HIS A 41 18.54 7.11 5.88
N GLU A 42 18.90 8.28 5.40
CA GLU A 42 18.17 9.03 4.39
C GLU A 42 18.94 9.06 3.08
N VAL A 43 18.27 8.82 1.95
CA VAL A 43 18.87 9.02 0.63
C VAL A 43 18.89 10.51 0.32
N THR A 44 20.09 11.08 0.16
CA THR A 44 20.29 12.50 -0.08
C THR A 44 20.65 12.84 -1.52
N ALA A 45 21.16 11.86 -2.30
CA ALA A 45 21.43 12.05 -3.73
C ALA A 45 21.38 10.73 -4.50
N LEU A 46 20.96 10.83 -5.76
CA LEU A 46 21.02 9.78 -6.77
C LEU A 46 21.66 10.34 -8.03
N ARG A 47 22.70 9.69 -8.54
CA ARG A 47 23.37 10.07 -9.79
C ARG A 47 23.68 8.86 -10.63
N GLN A 48 23.24 8.88 -11.90
CA GLN A 48 23.61 7.84 -12.85
C GLN A 48 25.02 8.08 -13.37
N ASN A 49 25.80 7.01 -13.46
CA ASN A 49 27.13 7.00 -14.07
C ASN A 49 27.03 6.69 -15.58
N ASP A 50 28.10 6.92 -16.31
CA ASP A 50 28.18 6.63 -17.76
C ASP A 50 27.98 5.14 -18.06
N ASP A 51 28.36 4.25 -17.15
CA ASP A 51 28.18 2.80 -17.23
C ASP A 51 26.76 2.34 -16.81
N LYS A 52 25.80 3.25 -16.71
CA LYS A 52 24.40 3.02 -16.30
C LYS A 52 24.19 2.55 -14.86
N THR A 53 25.24 2.47 -14.06
CA THR A 53 25.10 2.26 -12.62
C THR A 53 24.74 3.56 -11.91
N TRP A 54 24.34 3.44 -10.65
CA TRP A 54 23.90 4.56 -9.82
C TRP A 54 24.84 4.78 -8.64
N ASN A 55 25.19 6.01 -8.39
CA ASN A 55 25.75 6.43 -7.10
C ASN A 55 24.59 6.85 -6.20
N VAL A 56 24.40 6.09 -5.13
CA VAL A 56 23.38 6.34 -4.10
C VAL A 56 24.07 6.91 -2.88
N THR A 57 23.83 8.19 -2.60
CA THR A 57 24.37 8.84 -1.39
C THR A 57 23.33 8.75 -0.28
N VAL A 58 23.75 8.26 0.86
CA VAL A 58 22.92 8.12 2.06
C VAL A 58 23.57 8.84 3.23
N LYS A 59 22.75 9.51 4.03
CA LYS A 59 23.11 10.19 5.26
C LYS A 59 22.64 9.38 6.46
N ASP A 60 23.54 9.06 7.37
CA ASP A 60 23.20 8.51 8.67
C ASP A 60 22.63 9.64 9.55
N LEU A 61 21.37 9.52 9.96
CA LEU A 61 20.67 10.56 10.73
C LEU A 61 21.14 10.67 12.19
N LYS A 62 21.92 9.69 12.69
CA LYS A 62 22.50 9.74 14.03
C LYS A 62 23.84 10.47 14.05
N THR A 63 24.67 10.20 13.05
CA THR A 63 26.03 10.74 12.98
C THR A 63 26.18 11.91 12.03
N ASN A 64 25.17 12.18 11.19
CA ASN A 64 25.19 13.14 10.09
C ASN A 64 26.28 12.86 9.02
N GLN A 65 26.87 11.67 9.03
CA GLN A 65 27.86 11.28 8.03
C GLN A 65 27.19 10.82 6.76
N GLU A 66 27.74 11.20 5.63
CA GLU A 66 27.31 10.75 4.31
C GLU A 66 28.25 9.68 3.76
N ARG A 67 27.68 8.75 3.02
CA ARG A 67 28.43 7.77 2.25
C ARG A 67 27.74 7.48 0.94
N THR A 68 28.54 7.17 -0.07
CA THR A 68 28.01 6.81 -1.41
C THR A 68 28.27 5.33 -1.68
N THR A 69 27.25 4.66 -2.22
CA THR A 69 27.30 3.26 -2.65
C THR A 69 26.95 3.16 -4.11
N LYS A 70 27.70 2.36 -4.87
CA LYS A 70 27.42 2.07 -6.28
C LYS A 70 26.39 0.95 -6.40
N ALA A 71 25.33 1.14 -7.19
CA ALA A 71 24.26 0.17 -7.41
C ALA A 71 24.03 -0.06 -8.90
N ARG A 72 23.74 -1.28 -9.32
CA ARG A 72 23.35 -1.60 -10.70
C ARG A 72 21.89 -1.30 -10.99
N PHE A 73 21.05 -1.37 -9.97
CA PHE A 73 19.63 -1.10 -10.06
C PHE A 73 19.16 -0.41 -8.76
N VAL A 74 18.27 0.56 -8.88
CA VAL A 74 17.66 1.27 -7.75
C VAL A 74 16.15 1.09 -7.80
N PHE A 75 15.56 0.61 -6.71
CA PHE A 75 14.11 0.63 -6.54
C PHE A 75 13.73 1.66 -5.47
N ILE A 76 12.90 2.61 -5.85
CA ILE A 76 12.39 3.66 -4.97
C ILE A 76 11.01 3.25 -4.45
N GLY A 77 10.96 2.74 -3.23
CA GLY A 77 9.74 2.34 -2.52
C GLY A 77 9.51 3.18 -1.26
N ALA A 78 9.70 4.51 -1.36
CA ALA A 78 9.68 5.42 -0.22
C ALA A 78 8.29 5.97 0.14
N GLY A 79 7.21 5.28 -0.27
CA GLY A 79 5.84 5.73 -0.02
C GLY A 79 5.57 7.11 -0.62
N GLY A 80 5.02 8.03 0.16
CA GLY A 80 4.78 9.41 -0.29
C GLY A 80 6.03 10.16 -0.71
N ALA A 81 7.20 9.83 -0.13
CA ALA A 81 8.47 10.45 -0.50
C ALA A 81 9.07 9.93 -1.82
N SER A 82 8.48 8.88 -2.43
CA SER A 82 9.01 8.31 -3.68
C SER A 82 9.14 9.34 -4.79
N LEU A 83 8.22 10.29 -4.90
CA LEU A 83 8.29 11.36 -5.88
C LEU A 83 9.55 12.22 -5.72
N LYS A 84 9.87 12.64 -4.50
CA LYS A 84 11.05 13.48 -4.20
C LYS A 84 12.34 12.73 -4.55
N VAL A 85 12.42 11.45 -4.14
CA VAL A 85 13.59 10.61 -4.44
C VAL A 85 13.71 10.35 -5.94
N LEU A 86 12.59 10.17 -6.66
CA LEU A 86 12.59 10.05 -8.12
C LEU A 86 13.08 11.33 -8.78
N GLN A 87 12.64 12.50 -8.31
CA GLN A 87 13.11 13.79 -8.83
C GLN A 87 14.62 13.99 -8.61
N MET A 88 15.18 13.51 -7.49
CA MET A 88 16.62 13.53 -7.22
C MET A 88 17.42 12.74 -8.27
N SER A 89 16.84 11.70 -8.88
CA SER A 89 17.51 10.90 -9.90
C SER A 89 17.81 11.67 -11.19
N GLY A 90 17.05 12.74 -11.45
CA GLY A 90 17.20 13.58 -12.64
C GLY A 90 16.82 12.92 -13.96
N ILE A 91 16.21 11.71 -13.94
CA ILE A 91 15.78 11.05 -15.17
C ILE A 91 14.71 11.87 -15.90
N PRO A 92 14.70 11.89 -17.24
CA PRO A 92 13.70 12.64 -18.01
C PRO A 92 12.26 12.28 -17.67
N GLU A 93 12.01 11.01 -17.40
CA GLU A 93 10.68 10.47 -17.08
C GLU A 93 10.11 11.06 -15.79
N SER A 94 10.95 11.52 -14.86
CA SER A 94 10.50 12.13 -13.60
C SER A 94 9.83 13.50 -13.76
N LYS A 95 10.10 14.21 -14.87
CA LYS A 95 9.74 15.63 -15.05
C LYS A 95 8.24 15.89 -15.11
N ASN A 96 7.48 14.91 -15.58
CA ASN A 96 6.02 15.04 -15.80
C ASN A 96 5.18 14.66 -14.58
N TYR A 97 5.81 14.44 -13.42
CA TYR A 97 5.13 14.01 -12.22
C TYR A 97 5.12 15.09 -11.14
N ALA A 98 3.96 15.20 -10.47
CA ALA A 98 3.77 15.97 -9.27
C ALA A 98 2.99 15.15 -8.24
N GLY A 99 2.93 15.62 -7.00
CA GLY A 99 2.23 14.97 -5.91
C GLY A 99 1.17 15.86 -5.31
N PHE A 100 0.02 15.29 -4.99
CA PHE A 100 -1.05 15.93 -4.26
C PHE A 100 -1.27 15.16 -2.94
N PRO A 101 -0.76 15.66 -1.80
CA PRO A 101 -0.86 14.97 -0.53
C PRO A 101 -2.23 15.16 0.12
N VAL A 102 -2.79 14.08 0.65
CA VAL A 102 -4.02 14.09 1.45
C VAL A 102 -3.80 13.19 2.66
N GLY A 103 -3.97 13.73 3.87
CA GLY A 103 -3.94 12.96 5.09
C GLY A 103 -5.25 12.23 5.35
N GLY A 104 -5.20 11.18 6.16
CA GLY A 104 -6.35 10.43 6.63
C GLY A 104 -6.42 10.39 8.15
N GLN A 105 -7.62 10.65 8.69
CA GLN A 105 -7.90 10.54 10.13
C GLN A 105 -9.02 9.54 10.37
N PHE A 106 -8.99 8.90 11.54
CA PHE A 106 -10.03 7.97 11.97
C PHE A 106 -10.42 8.25 13.42
N LEU A 107 -11.70 8.03 13.74
CA LEU A 107 -12.09 7.79 15.12
C LEU A 107 -11.76 6.34 15.46
N ALA A 108 -11.02 6.12 16.52
CA ALA A 108 -10.56 4.80 16.96
C ALA A 108 -11.19 4.46 18.32
N PHE A 109 -11.64 3.20 18.46
CA PHE A 109 -12.23 2.64 19.64
C PHE A 109 -11.55 1.31 20.00
N ASP A 110 -11.02 1.19 21.21
CA ASP A 110 -10.14 0.08 21.63
C ASP A 110 -10.81 -0.91 22.60
N ALA A 111 -12.06 -0.65 23.04
CA ALA A 111 -12.67 -1.50 24.05
C ALA A 111 -13.06 -2.86 23.48
N SER A 112 -12.51 -3.92 24.07
CA SER A 112 -12.70 -5.31 23.66
C SER A 112 -14.16 -5.77 23.66
N SER A 113 -15.02 -5.17 24.52
CA SER A 113 -16.42 -5.54 24.66
C SER A 113 -17.29 -5.27 23.43
N ILE A 114 -16.98 -4.23 22.64
CA ILE A 114 -17.71 -3.87 21.42
C ILE A 114 -16.91 -4.27 20.19
N ALA A 115 -15.61 -4.09 20.20
CA ALA A 115 -14.74 -4.46 19.10
C ALA A 115 -14.82 -5.94 18.75
N GLY A 116 -15.13 -6.82 19.71
CA GLY A 116 -15.38 -8.24 19.48
C GLY A 116 -16.72 -8.58 18.83
N ARG A 117 -17.67 -7.62 18.76
CA ARG A 117 -18.99 -7.82 18.16
C ARG A 117 -19.05 -7.33 16.70
N HIS A 118 -18.12 -6.49 16.29
CA HIS A 118 -18.06 -5.95 14.94
C HIS A 118 -16.97 -6.67 14.13
N ASP A 119 -17.42 -7.56 13.25
CA ASP A 119 -16.51 -8.42 12.47
C ASP A 119 -16.45 -8.09 10.97
N VAL A 120 -17.10 -7.03 10.56
CA VAL A 120 -17.21 -6.65 9.14
C VAL A 120 -16.66 -5.24 8.91
N LYS A 121 -16.48 -4.90 7.65
CA LYS A 121 -16.25 -3.55 7.20
C LYS A 121 -17.56 -3.01 6.61
N ALA A 122 -18.20 -2.08 7.33
CA ALA A 122 -19.45 -1.48 6.94
C ALA A 122 -19.18 -0.15 6.22
N TYR A 123 -19.56 -0.07 4.94
CA TYR A 123 -19.50 1.15 4.14
C TYR A 123 -20.87 1.83 4.13
N GLY A 124 -20.88 3.16 4.18
CA GLY A 124 -22.06 3.95 3.84
C GLY A 124 -22.21 4.11 2.33
N MET A 125 -23.29 4.74 1.95
CA MET A 125 -23.46 5.25 0.59
C MET A 125 -22.80 6.63 0.49
N ALA A 126 -22.16 6.90 -0.65
CA ALA A 126 -21.63 8.23 -0.94
C ALA A 126 -22.81 9.21 -1.10
N ASP A 127 -22.68 10.42 -0.57
CA ASP A 127 -23.56 11.51 -0.92
C ASP A 127 -23.39 11.81 -2.42
N THR A 128 -24.43 12.34 -3.07
CA THR A 128 -24.55 12.45 -4.53
C THR A 128 -23.38 13.17 -5.19
N ASP A 129 -22.70 14.06 -4.47
CA ASP A 129 -21.60 14.90 -4.96
C ASP A 129 -20.22 14.58 -4.31
N SER A 130 -20.13 13.49 -3.56
CA SER A 130 -18.89 13.14 -2.88
C SER A 130 -18.03 12.16 -3.69
N PRO A 131 -16.70 12.35 -3.73
CA PRO A 131 -15.80 11.37 -4.37
C PRO A 131 -16.00 9.97 -3.76
N PRO A 132 -16.07 8.91 -4.56
CA PRO A 132 -16.34 7.54 -4.07
C PRO A 132 -15.40 7.05 -2.97
N MET A 133 -14.21 7.63 -2.87
CA MET A 133 -13.18 7.29 -1.88
C MET A 133 -13.33 8.03 -0.54
N SER A 134 -14.27 8.96 -0.45
CA SER A 134 -14.47 9.84 0.72
C SER A 134 -15.47 9.30 1.73
N VAL A 135 -16.13 8.18 1.43
CA VAL A 135 -17.18 7.63 2.30
C VAL A 135 -16.57 7.03 3.55
N PRO A 136 -16.89 7.54 4.74
CA PRO A 136 -16.49 6.91 5.98
C PRO A 136 -17.01 5.48 6.06
N HIS A 137 -16.24 4.61 6.68
CA HIS A 137 -16.63 3.24 6.92
C HIS A 137 -16.24 2.82 8.34
N LEU A 138 -17.01 1.92 8.91
CA LEU A 138 -16.72 1.28 10.19
C LEU A 138 -15.94 0.00 9.91
N ASP A 139 -14.71 -0.07 10.39
CA ASP A 139 -13.76 -1.16 10.09
C ASP A 139 -13.20 -1.73 11.39
N ALA A 140 -13.41 -3.02 11.63
CA ALA A 140 -12.78 -3.70 12.74
C ALA A 140 -11.40 -4.22 12.35
N ARG A 141 -10.43 -4.03 13.22
CA ARG A 141 -9.04 -4.49 13.04
C ARG A 141 -8.54 -5.22 14.27
N LYS A 142 -7.52 -6.05 14.08
CA LYS A 142 -6.72 -6.58 15.18
C LYS A 142 -5.32 -5.96 15.08
N LEU A 143 -4.97 -5.15 16.07
CA LEU A 143 -3.64 -4.58 16.24
C LEU A 143 -2.99 -5.27 17.43
N ASP A 144 -1.88 -5.97 17.21
CA ASP A 144 -1.17 -6.78 18.23
C ASP A 144 -2.08 -7.74 19.02
N GLY A 145 -3.00 -8.37 18.30
CA GLY A 145 -3.95 -9.28 18.90
C GLY A 145 -5.15 -8.61 19.60
N LYS A 146 -5.15 -7.27 19.73
CA LYS A 146 -6.24 -6.51 20.34
C LYS A 146 -7.24 -6.06 19.28
N PRO A 147 -8.55 -6.24 19.50
CA PRO A 147 -9.56 -5.73 18.59
C PRO A 147 -9.66 -4.20 18.70
N VAL A 148 -9.68 -3.53 17.56
CA VAL A 148 -9.88 -2.08 17.44
C VAL A 148 -10.92 -1.83 16.35
N VAL A 149 -11.83 -0.88 16.59
CA VAL A 149 -12.77 -0.42 15.58
C VAL A 149 -12.37 0.98 15.14
N LEU A 150 -12.27 1.17 13.82
CA LEU A 150 -11.93 2.44 13.20
C LEU A 150 -13.13 2.95 12.42
N PHE A 151 -13.45 4.23 12.58
CA PHE A 151 -14.46 4.92 11.75
C PHE A 151 -13.84 6.09 11.00
N GLY A 152 -13.94 6.08 9.68
CA GLY A 152 -13.34 7.04 8.76
C GLY A 152 -13.10 6.40 7.39
N PRO A 153 -12.17 6.92 6.57
CA PRO A 153 -11.30 8.07 6.85
C PRO A 153 -12.01 9.42 6.76
N PHE A 154 -11.56 10.36 7.55
CA PHE A 154 -11.79 11.78 7.36
C PHE A 154 -10.56 12.36 6.65
N ALA A 155 -10.77 13.14 5.58
CA ALA A 155 -9.64 13.71 4.86
C ALA A 155 -9.04 14.88 5.65
N LEU A 156 -7.71 14.93 5.67
CA LEU A 156 -6.93 16.00 6.27
C LEU A 156 -6.14 16.71 5.17
N ALA A 157 -6.34 18.01 5.03
CA ALA A 157 -5.49 18.83 4.17
C ALA A 157 -4.07 18.87 4.76
N THR A 158 -3.09 18.47 3.99
CA THR A 158 -1.69 18.40 4.41
C THR A 158 -0.76 18.79 3.28
N THR A 159 0.40 19.29 3.63
CA THR A 159 1.50 19.52 2.68
C THR A 159 2.64 18.52 2.87
N LYS A 160 2.52 17.63 3.85
CA LYS A 160 3.47 16.57 4.12
C LYS A 160 3.24 15.39 3.17
N PHE A 161 4.31 14.75 2.75
CA PHE A 161 4.26 13.51 1.95
C PHE A 161 4.29 12.24 2.79
N LEU A 162 4.77 12.34 4.01
CA LEU A 162 4.82 11.27 5.00
C LEU A 162 4.31 11.79 6.35
N LYS A 163 3.78 10.91 7.18
CA LYS A 163 3.31 11.24 8.53
C LYS A 163 4.38 12.00 9.35
N GLU A 164 5.61 11.51 9.30
CA GLU A 164 6.78 12.12 9.93
C GLU A 164 7.57 13.02 8.96
N GLY A 165 6.93 13.42 7.84
CA GLY A 165 7.54 14.28 6.84
C GLY A 165 7.53 15.75 7.22
N SER A 166 8.08 16.57 6.33
CA SER A 166 8.15 18.03 6.46
C SER A 166 6.91 18.72 5.88
N ALA A 167 6.46 19.79 6.54
CA ALA A 167 5.45 20.70 5.97
C ALA A 167 5.89 21.33 4.63
N PHE A 168 7.17 21.29 4.31
CA PHE A 168 7.73 21.78 3.05
C PHE A 168 7.80 20.73 1.94
N ASP A 169 7.36 19.50 2.18
CA ASP A 169 7.45 18.40 1.18
C ASP A 169 6.77 18.75 -0.12
N LEU A 170 5.53 19.23 -0.09
CA LEU A 170 4.79 19.66 -1.26
C LEU A 170 5.55 20.77 -2.01
N PHE A 171 5.92 21.83 -1.30
CA PHE A 171 6.57 22.99 -1.91
C PHE A 171 7.93 22.65 -2.53
N SER A 172 8.72 21.80 -1.87
CA SER A 172 10.02 21.35 -2.37
C SER A 172 9.92 20.40 -3.57
N SER A 173 8.75 19.81 -3.83
CA SER A 173 8.51 18.95 -4.99
C SER A 173 8.06 19.73 -6.23
N VAL A 174 7.67 21.01 -6.06
CA VAL A 174 7.21 21.87 -7.17
C VAL A 174 8.42 22.38 -7.94
N ASN A 175 8.36 22.30 -9.26
CA ASN A 175 9.38 22.81 -10.17
C ASN A 175 8.74 23.29 -11.48
N HIS A 176 9.53 23.90 -12.35
CA HIS A 176 9.06 24.47 -13.63
C HIS A 176 8.42 23.45 -14.57
N ASN A 177 8.70 22.14 -14.44
CA ASN A 177 8.12 21.12 -15.31
C ASN A 177 6.74 20.67 -14.84
N ASN A 178 6.42 20.80 -13.53
CA ASN A 178 5.19 20.23 -12.97
C ASN A 178 4.21 21.27 -12.42
N VAL A 179 4.61 22.51 -12.21
CA VAL A 179 3.77 23.56 -11.61
C VAL A 179 2.50 23.82 -12.41
N THR A 180 2.59 23.90 -13.74
CA THR A 180 1.41 24.10 -14.60
C THR A 180 0.43 22.94 -14.49
N SER A 181 0.92 21.70 -14.53
CA SER A 181 0.08 20.52 -14.35
C SER A 181 -0.61 20.48 -12.98
N MET A 182 0.04 20.96 -11.92
CA MET A 182 -0.58 21.06 -10.59
C MET A 182 -1.70 22.09 -10.54
N VAL A 183 -1.49 23.25 -11.17
CA VAL A 183 -2.52 24.31 -11.25
C VAL A 183 -3.71 23.83 -12.07
N ASP A 184 -3.48 23.26 -13.26
CA ASP A 184 -4.53 22.76 -14.15
C ASP A 184 -5.37 21.70 -13.45
N VAL A 185 -4.74 20.68 -12.83
CA VAL A 185 -5.44 19.64 -12.06
C VAL A 185 -6.23 20.24 -10.88
N GLY A 186 -5.68 21.25 -10.20
CA GLY A 186 -6.37 21.93 -9.12
C GLY A 186 -7.65 22.64 -9.61
N LEU A 187 -7.59 23.29 -10.75
CA LEU A 187 -8.73 23.98 -11.37
C LEU A 187 -9.78 23.00 -11.91
N GLU A 188 -9.35 21.88 -12.50
CA GLU A 188 -10.25 20.84 -13.02
C GLU A 188 -10.92 20.01 -11.91
N ASN A 189 -10.39 20.01 -10.69
CA ASN A 189 -10.90 19.24 -9.56
C ASN A 189 -11.38 20.13 -8.40
N LEU A 190 -12.06 21.22 -8.69
CA LEU A 190 -12.56 22.18 -7.69
C LEU A 190 -13.49 21.52 -6.65
N ASP A 191 -14.24 20.49 -7.04
CA ASP A 191 -15.12 19.77 -6.11
C ASP A 191 -14.31 18.97 -5.09
N LEU A 192 -13.18 18.38 -5.50
CA LEU A 192 -12.23 17.77 -4.58
C LEU A 192 -11.62 18.81 -3.63
N VAL A 193 -11.27 19.98 -4.12
CA VAL A 193 -10.73 21.09 -3.30
C VAL A 193 -11.77 21.54 -2.27
N LYS A 194 -13.03 21.77 -2.70
CA LYS A 194 -14.14 22.11 -1.80
C LYS A 194 -14.36 21.03 -0.74
N TYR A 195 -14.36 19.76 -1.16
CA TYR A 195 -14.48 18.62 -0.25
C TYR A 195 -13.39 18.67 0.82
N LEU A 196 -12.11 18.84 0.44
CA LEU A 196 -10.99 18.90 1.40
C LEU A 196 -11.11 20.09 2.36
N VAL A 197 -11.56 21.26 1.87
CA VAL A 197 -11.83 22.43 2.72
C VAL A 197 -12.93 22.13 3.72
N ASN A 198 -14.02 21.47 3.29
CA ASN A 198 -15.11 21.08 4.18
C ASN A 198 -14.63 20.05 5.23
N GLN A 199 -13.84 19.07 4.83
CA GLN A 199 -13.24 18.09 5.75
C GLN A 199 -12.33 18.75 6.78
N ALA A 200 -11.53 19.74 6.39
CA ALA A 200 -10.66 20.47 7.31
C ALA A 200 -11.44 21.30 8.36
N ARG A 201 -12.70 21.61 8.09
CA ARG A 201 -13.59 22.37 9.00
C ARG A 201 -14.39 21.47 9.95
N LEU A 202 -14.40 20.14 9.74
CA LEU A 202 -15.15 19.23 10.60
C LEU A 202 -14.68 19.34 12.05
N THR A 203 -15.63 19.53 12.94
CA THR A 203 -15.41 19.45 14.39
C THR A 203 -15.45 18.00 14.86
N ASP A 204 -15.10 17.76 16.11
CA ASP A 204 -15.23 16.41 16.70
C ASP A 204 -16.70 16.01 16.85
N GLU A 205 -17.59 16.99 17.07
CA GLU A 205 -19.04 16.80 17.07
C GLU A 205 -19.55 16.32 15.72
N ASP A 206 -19.09 16.95 14.63
CA ASP A 206 -19.49 16.56 13.28
C ASP A 206 -19.05 15.14 12.92
N ARG A 207 -17.80 14.77 13.30
CA ARG A 207 -17.27 13.39 13.10
C ARG A 207 -18.06 12.37 13.91
N HIS A 208 -18.39 12.71 15.16
CA HIS A 208 -19.20 11.86 16.01
C HIS A 208 -20.64 11.72 15.49
N ALA A 209 -21.26 12.79 15.00
CA ALA A 209 -22.58 12.75 14.39
C ALA A 209 -22.61 11.81 13.16
N GLN A 210 -21.54 11.80 12.36
CA GLN A 210 -21.41 10.82 11.27
C GLN A 210 -21.25 9.40 11.76
N LEU A 211 -20.49 9.17 12.84
CA LEU A 211 -20.34 7.84 13.48
C LEU A 211 -21.68 7.28 13.98
N LEU A 212 -22.54 8.13 14.55
CA LEU A 212 -23.83 7.72 15.06
C LEU A 212 -24.78 7.15 13.99
N LYS A 213 -24.57 7.49 12.71
CA LYS A 213 -25.30 6.88 11.58
C LYS A 213 -24.96 5.40 11.39
N TYR A 214 -23.77 4.97 11.83
CA TYR A 214 -23.28 3.59 11.71
C TYR A 214 -23.35 2.84 13.03
N PHE A 215 -23.15 3.55 14.12
CA PHE A 215 -23.17 2.99 15.47
C PHE A 215 -23.93 3.94 16.40
N PRO A 216 -25.26 3.81 16.47
CA PRO A 216 -26.13 4.73 17.24
C PRO A 216 -25.84 4.82 18.73
N GLN A 217 -25.24 3.78 19.32
CA GLN A 217 -24.90 3.75 20.75
C GLN A 217 -23.48 4.23 21.05
N ALA A 218 -22.75 4.78 20.06
CA ALA A 218 -21.40 5.27 20.26
C ALA A 218 -21.41 6.45 21.24
N LYS A 219 -20.59 6.35 22.28
CA LYS A 219 -20.35 7.45 23.21
C LYS A 219 -19.10 8.19 22.79
N ARG A 220 -19.14 9.52 22.73
CA ARG A 220 -18.04 10.34 22.23
C ARG A 220 -16.74 10.12 23.02
N GLU A 221 -16.84 10.00 24.33
CA GLU A 221 -15.71 9.80 25.23
C GLU A 221 -14.92 8.51 24.99
N ASP A 222 -15.54 7.52 24.33
CA ASP A 222 -14.91 6.24 24.03
C ASP A 222 -14.08 6.25 22.75
N TRP A 223 -14.22 7.30 21.93
CA TRP A 223 -13.61 7.41 20.61
C TRP A 223 -12.56 8.54 20.59
N ARG A 224 -11.37 8.20 20.12
CA ARG A 224 -10.28 9.17 19.95
C ARG A 224 -9.94 9.37 18.47
N LEU A 225 -9.63 10.60 18.10
CA LEU A 225 -9.17 10.93 16.76
C LEU A 225 -7.71 10.51 16.61
N VAL A 226 -7.40 9.74 15.56
CA VAL A 226 -6.05 9.31 15.23
C VAL A 226 -5.72 9.67 13.79
N THR A 227 -4.50 10.16 13.54
CA THR A 227 -3.98 10.38 12.18
C THR A 227 -3.35 9.10 11.68
N ALA A 228 -3.88 8.54 10.60
CA ALA A 228 -3.39 7.29 10.01
C ALA A 228 -2.10 7.51 9.21
N GLY A 229 -2.08 8.50 8.34
CA GLY A 229 -0.93 8.81 7.49
C GLY A 229 -1.34 9.66 6.30
N GLU A 230 -0.37 9.93 5.44
CA GLU A 230 -0.54 10.72 4.23
C GLU A 230 -0.59 9.82 3.00
N ARG A 231 -1.40 10.25 2.05
CA ARG A 231 -1.50 9.69 0.72
C ARG A 231 -1.05 10.75 -0.27
N VAL A 232 -0.01 10.46 -1.04
CA VAL A 232 0.42 11.33 -2.14
C VAL A 232 -0.20 10.82 -3.43
N GLN A 233 -1.22 11.52 -3.89
CA GLN A 233 -1.88 11.23 -5.16
C GLN A 233 -1.01 11.74 -6.31
N VAL A 234 -0.85 10.95 -7.35
CA VAL A 234 0.00 11.29 -8.49
C VAL A 234 -0.73 12.26 -9.42
N ILE A 235 -0.08 13.35 -9.76
CA ILE A 235 -0.42 14.19 -10.90
C ILE A 235 0.58 13.86 -12.00
N LYS A 236 0.08 13.55 -13.20
CA LYS A 236 0.93 13.33 -14.37
C LYS A 236 0.36 14.00 -15.60
N ARG A 237 1.21 14.30 -16.57
CA ARG A 237 0.77 14.78 -17.89
C ARG A 237 0.54 13.57 -18.80
N ASP A 238 -0.72 13.32 -19.10
CA ASP A 238 -1.13 12.34 -20.11
C ASP A 238 -0.95 12.94 -21.51
N PRO A 239 -0.43 12.18 -22.50
CA PRO A 239 -0.21 12.68 -23.86
C PRO A 239 -1.47 13.15 -24.56
N GLU A 240 -2.63 12.53 -24.27
CA GLU A 240 -3.90 12.82 -24.95
C GLU A 240 -4.78 13.75 -24.14
N LYS A 241 -4.81 13.58 -22.80
CA LYS A 241 -5.73 14.28 -21.89
C LYS A 241 -5.12 15.50 -21.20
N GLY A 242 -3.79 15.70 -21.37
CA GLY A 242 -3.09 16.73 -20.61
C GLY A 242 -2.85 16.34 -19.14
N PRO A 243 -2.78 17.31 -18.23
CA PRO A 243 -2.56 17.02 -16.82
C PRO A 243 -3.74 16.28 -16.21
N ILE A 244 -3.48 15.15 -15.52
CA ILE A 244 -4.51 14.34 -14.85
C ILE A 244 -4.11 13.99 -13.43
N LEU A 245 -5.12 13.84 -12.56
CA LEU A 245 -4.97 13.23 -11.25
C LEU A 245 -5.10 11.70 -11.39
N GLN A 246 -3.95 11.01 -11.32
CA GLN A 246 -3.88 9.56 -11.47
C GLN A 246 -4.24 8.87 -10.15
N PHE A 247 -5.30 8.05 -10.16
CA PHE A 247 -5.65 7.21 -9.02
C PHE A 247 -4.90 5.87 -9.06
N GLY A 248 -4.64 5.33 -7.87
CA GLY A 248 -3.94 4.05 -7.71
C GLY A 248 -2.42 4.22 -7.63
N THR A 249 -1.71 3.22 -8.12
CA THR A 249 -0.25 3.16 -8.12
C THR A 249 0.30 3.20 -9.54
N GLU A 250 1.49 3.79 -9.70
CA GLU A 250 2.20 3.85 -10.97
C GLU A 250 3.68 3.52 -10.78
N VAL A 251 4.24 2.72 -11.69
CA VAL A 251 5.66 2.41 -11.71
C VAL A 251 6.34 3.20 -12.82
N VAL A 252 7.22 4.10 -12.43
CA VAL A 252 8.04 4.92 -13.34
C VAL A 252 9.43 4.31 -13.44
N THR A 253 9.92 4.08 -14.65
CA THR A 253 11.27 3.57 -14.89
C THR A 253 11.99 4.49 -15.89
N ASP A 254 13.31 4.55 -15.81
CA ASP A 254 14.10 5.12 -16.88
C ASP A 254 14.06 4.24 -18.14
N LYS A 255 14.49 4.80 -19.27
CA LYS A 255 14.52 4.10 -20.56
C LYS A 255 15.40 2.83 -20.57
N ASP A 256 16.41 2.79 -19.72
CA ASP A 256 17.37 1.66 -19.62
C ASP A 256 16.95 0.63 -18.55
N ASN A 257 15.84 0.85 -17.86
CA ASN A 257 15.32 0.03 -16.74
C ASN A 257 16.35 -0.21 -15.63
N THR A 258 17.14 0.81 -15.29
CA THR A 258 18.14 0.76 -14.23
C THR A 258 17.67 1.38 -12.91
N ILE A 259 16.58 2.12 -12.97
CA ILE A 259 15.88 2.67 -11.79
C ILE A 259 14.37 2.50 -11.97
N ALA A 260 13.69 2.25 -10.89
CA ALA A 260 12.23 2.24 -10.85
C ALA A 260 11.71 2.90 -9.57
N ALA A 261 10.64 3.67 -9.70
CA ALA A 261 9.93 4.26 -8.57
C ALA A 261 8.47 3.80 -8.54
N LEU A 262 7.99 3.41 -7.36
CA LEU A 262 6.57 3.18 -7.13
C LEU A 262 5.97 4.46 -6.58
N LEU A 263 5.09 5.09 -7.36
CA LEU A 263 4.36 6.30 -7.02
C LEU A 263 2.89 5.98 -6.72
N GLY A 264 2.21 6.94 -6.10
CA GLY A 264 0.78 6.91 -5.87
C GLY A 264 0.39 6.26 -4.55
N ALA A 265 -0.89 5.91 -4.47
CA ALA A 265 -1.53 5.49 -3.25
C ALA A 265 -2.33 4.20 -3.44
N SER A 266 -3.14 3.87 -2.45
CA SER A 266 -4.00 2.68 -2.44
C SER A 266 -4.72 2.37 -3.77
N PRO A 267 -4.85 1.08 -4.16
CA PRO A 267 -4.43 -0.09 -3.40
C PRO A 267 -2.94 -0.41 -3.61
N GLY A 268 -2.10 -0.26 -2.60
CA GLY A 268 -0.66 -0.53 -2.69
C GLY A 268 -0.29 -1.90 -2.11
N ALA A 269 -0.68 -2.16 -0.87
CA ALA A 269 -0.25 -3.34 -0.13
C ALA A 269 -0.76 -4.65 -0.74
N SER A 270 -2.05 -4.74 -1.09
CA SER A 270 -2.63 -5.95 -1.69
C SER A 270 -2.18 -6.19 -3.14
N THR A 271 -1.77 -5.16 -3.84
CA THR A 271 -1.30 -5.23 -5.23
C THR A 271 0.22 -5.26 -5.35
N SER A 272 0.95 -5.17 -4.24
CA SER A 272 2.42 -5.19 -4.26
C SER A 272 3.03 -6.44 -4.90
N PRO A 273 2.53 -7.67 -4.69
CA PRO A 273 3.11 -8.83 -5.36
C PRO A 273 3.06 -8.75 -6.89
N PRO A 274 1.90 -8.53 -7.55
CA PRO A 274 1.88 -8.39 -9.00
C PRO A 274 2.68 -7.19 -9.52
N ILE A 275 2.71 -6.06 -8.79
CA ILE A 275 3.54 -4.91 -9.16
C ILE A 275 5.02 -5.30 -9.18
N MET A 276 5.50 -5.98 -8.13
CA MET A 276 6.91 -6.40 -8.05
C MET A 276 7.25 -7.48 -9.09
N LEU A 277 6.35 -8.42 -9.37
CA LEU A 277 6.56 -9.43 -10.41
C LEU A 277 6.68 -8.80 -11.81
N ASN A 278 5.82 -7.82 -12.11
CA ASN A 278 5.89 -7.08 -13.36
C ASN A 278 7.17 -6.24 -13.45
N LEU A 279 7.59 -5.62 -12.35
CA LEU A 279 8.85 -4.89 -12.28
C LEU A 279 10.06 -5.79 -12.52
N LEU A 280 10.11 -6.97 -11.89
CA LEU A 280 11.18 -7.93 -12.11
C LEU A 280 11.26 -8.37 -13.58
N ALA A 281 10.09 -8.65 -14.20
CA ALA A 281 10.04 -9.02 -15.60
C ALA A 281 10.54 -7.90 -16.54
N LYS A 282 10.25 -6.65 -16.20
CA LYS A 282 10.66 -5.49 -16.99
C LYS A 282 12.14 -5.13 -16.81
N ALA A 283 12.61 -5.13 -15.56
CA ALA A 283 13.97 -4.69 -15.22
C ALA A 283 15.03 -5.79 -15.43
N PHE A 284 14.63 -7.06 -15.36
CA PHE A 284 15.55 -8.19 -15.42
C PHE A 284 15.10 -9.28 -16.40
N PRO A 285 14.82 -8.95 -17.69
CA PRO A 285 14.27 -9.89 -18.65
C PRO A 285 15.19 -11.11 -18.88
N GLN A 286 16.50 -10.91 -18.91
CA GLN A 286 17.46 -11.99 -19.09
C GLN A 286 17.45 -12.99 -17.94
N GLN A 287 17.42 -12.52 -16.69
CA GLN A 287 17.34 -13.37 -15.50
C GLN A 287 16.00 -14.09 -15.41
N MET A 288 14.94 -13.45 -15.84
CA MET A 288 13.62 -14.08 -15.94
C MET A 288 13.64 -15.29 -16.86
N GLU A 289 14.25 -15.16 -18.05
CA GLU A 289 14.37 -16.28 -18.98
C GLU A 289 15.41 -17.33 -18.53
N ALA A 290 16.48 -16.92 -17.88
CA ALA A 290 17.55 -17.82 -17.41
C ALA A 290 17.15 -18.73 -16.23
N GLY A 291 15.98 -18.50 -15.59
CA GLY A 291 15.52 -19.39 -14.52
C GLY A 291 14.58 -18.79 -13.49
N TRP A 292 14.47 -17.44 -13.40
CA TRP A 292 13.58 -16.84 -12.41
C TRP A 292 12.11 -17.18 -12.63
N LYS A 293 11.65 -17.30 -13.88
CA LYS A 293 10.28 -17.74 -14.20
C LYS A 293 9.96 -19.12 -13.61
N THR A 294 10.88 -20.07 -13.73
CA THR A 294 10.73 -21.41 -13.15
C THR A 294 10.63 -21.33 -11.63
N ARG A 295 11.55 -20.58 -11.02
CA ARG A 295 11.55 -20.41 -9.57
C ARG A 295 10.30 -19.68 -9.07
N LEU A 296 9.79 -18.70 -9.81
CA LEU A 296 8.54 -18.01 -9.47
C LEU A 296 7.33 -18.95 -9.53
N LYS A 297 7.26 -19.88 -10.48
CA LYS A 297 6.20 -20.89 -10.52
C LYS A 297 6.23 -21.86 -9.32
N GLU A 298 7.42 -22.18 -8.83
CA GLU A 298 7.58 -22.99 -7.61
C GLU A 298 7.05 -22.25 -6.37
N ILE A 299 7.36 -20.94 -6.25
CA ILE A 299 6.98 -20.10 -5.11
C ILE A 299 5.49 -19.72 -5.20
N ILE A 300 5.02 -19.41 -6.41
CA ILE A 300 3.65 -18.94 -6.71
C ILE A 300 3.06 -19.87 -7.78
N PRO A 301 2.43 -20.99 -7.38
CA PRO A 301 1.94 -21.99 -8.34
C PRO A 301 0.97 -21.46 -9.40
N SER A 302 0.26 -20.37 -9.11
CA SER A 302 -0.61 -19.66 -10.05
C SER A 302 0.11 -18.64 -10.94
N TYR A 303 1.44 -18.50 -10.85
CA TYR A 303 2.18 -17.51 -11.63
C TYR A 303 1.98 -17.70 -13.14
N GLY A 304 1.54 -16.61 -13.80
CA GLY A 304 1.23 -16.61 -15.23
C GLY A 304 -0.13 -17.21 -15.61
N GLN A 305 -0.95 -17.59 -14.64
CA GLN A 305 -2.29 -18.15 -14.86
C GLN A 305 -3.37 -17.20 -14.34
N LYS A 306 -4.50 -17.15 -15.04
CA LYS A 306 -5.68 -16.37 -14.64
C LYS A 306 -6.61 -17.25 -13.82
N LEU A 307 -6.69 -17.02 -12.52
CA LEU A 307 -7.56 -17.79 -11.62
C LEU A 307 -9.06 -17.64 -11.98
N ASN A 308 -9.47 -16.47 -12.43
CA ASN A 308 -10.87 -16.20 -12.78
C ASN A 308 -11.36 -17.06 -13.96
N ASP A 309 -10.46 -17.52 -14.80
CA ASP A 309 -10.79 -18.30 -16.00
C ASP A 309 -10.83 -19.81 -15.70
N SER A 310 -10.42 -20.24 -14.49
CA SER A 310 -10.35 -21.64 -14.09
C SER A 310 -10.83 -21.86 -12.65
N PRO A 311 -12.11 -22.18 -12.43
CA PRO A 311 -12.64 -22.51 -11.10
C PRO A 311 -11.88 -23.66 -10.41
N ALA A 312 -11.47 -24.69 -11.16
CA ALA A 312 -10.71 -25.81 -10.61
C ALA A 312 -9.34 -25.36 -10.07
N LEU A 313 -8.58 -24.58 -10.84
CA LEU A 313 -7.31 -24.02 -10.39
C LEU A 313 -7.53 -23.05 -9.22
N THR A 314 -8.57 -22.25 -9.25
CA THR A 314 -8.94 -21.35 -8.15
C THR A 314 -9.16 -22.13 -6.87
N ASN A 315 -9.94 -23.23 -6.92
CA ASN A 315 -10.18 -24.07 -5.76
C ASN A 315 -8.91 -24.70 -5.24
N GLN A 316 -8.04 -25.22 -6.11
CA GLN A 316 -6.76 -25.81 -5.74
C GLN A 316 -5.85 -24.78 -5.02
N ILE A 317 -5.70 -23.58 -5.58
CA ILE A 317 -4.88 -22.52 -4.97
C ILE A 317 -5.48 -22.03 -3.65
N ARG A 318 -6.81 -21.85 -3.58
CA ARG A 318 -7.49 -21.44 -2.36
C ARG A 318 -7.39 -22.49 -1.25
N ALA A 319 -7.56 -23.76 -1.56
CA ALA A 319 -7.40 -24.85 -0.60
C ALA A 319 -5.98 -24.83 -0.01
N MET A 320 -4.95 -24.76 -0.85
CA MET A 320 -3.55 -24.71 -0.44
C MET A 320 -3.26 -23.48 0.43
N THR A 321 -3.67 -22.30 0.00
CA THR A 321 -3.42 -21.04 0.74
C THR A 321 -4.20 -21.00 2.04
N SER A 322 -5.45 -21.45 2.07
CA SER A 322 -6.26 -21.51 3.28
C SER A 322 -5.67 -22.48 4.30
N GLN A 323 -5.19 -23.64 3.87
CA GLN A 323 -4.51 -24.60 4.73
C GLN A 323 -3.22 -23.99 5.32
N THR A 324 -2.39 -23.35 4.47
CA THR A 324 -1.11 -22.76 4.89
C THR A 324 -1.30 -21.61 5.88
N LEU A 325 -2.36 -20.81 5.70
CA LEU A 325 -2.66 -19.63 6.52
C LEU A 325 -3.65 -19.90 7.66
N HIS A 326 -4.08 -21.15 7.82
CA HIS A 326 -5.12 -21.55 8.82
C HIS A 326 -6.42 -20.74 8.66
N LEU A 327 -6.86 -20.53 7.41
CA LEU A 327 -8.07 -19.80 7.08
C LEU A 327 -9.21 -20.77 6.70
N PRO A 328 -10.47 -20.38 6.89
CA PRO A 328 -11.62 -21.14 6.38
C PRO A 328 -11.52 -21.26 4.86
N TYR A 329 -11.84 -22.44 4.33
CA TYR A 329 -11.89 -22.69 2.89
C TYR A 329 -13.34 -22.75 2.41
N VAL A 330 -13.62 -22.03 1.33
CA VAL A 330 -14.91 -22.08 0.62
C VAL A 330 -14.65 -22.39 -0.83
N GLU A 331 -15.25 -23.47 -1.32
CA GLU A 331 -15.12 -23.93 -2.69
C GLU A 331 -15.94 -23.05 -3.64
N VAL A 332 -15.38 -22.74 -4.81
CA VAL A 332 -16.09 -22.09 -5.91
C VAL A 332 -16.80 -23.18 -6.71
N PRO A 333 -18.11 -23.06 -7.00
CA PRO A 333 -18.81 -24.02 -7.84
C PRO A 333 -18.12 -24.19 -9.21
N VAL A 334 -17.87 -25.44 -9.58
CA VAL A 334 -17.31 -25.79 -10.90
C VAL A 334 -18.48 -26.26 -11.76
N THR A 335 -18.81 -25.51 -12.81
CA THR A 335 -19.80 -25.95 -13.80
C THR A 335 -19.15 -26.91 -14.81
N ASP A 336 -19.86 -27.90 -15.29
CA ASP A 336 -19.34 -28.98 -16.16
C ASP A 336 -18.64 -28.46 -17.44
N SER A 337 -19.04 -27.30 -17.95
CA SER A 337 -18.38 -26.64 -19.09
C SER A 337 -16.96 -26.13 -18.77
N ALA A 338 -16.63 -25.89 -17.50
CA ALA A 338 -15.31 -25.44 -17.06
C ALA A 338 -14.38 -26.63 -16.73
N ALA A 339 -14.92 -27.78 -16.38
CA ALA A 339 -14.16 -28.97 -16.03
C ALA A 339 -13.42 -29.58 -17.25
N ALA A 340 -13.94 -29.43 -18.47
CA ALA A 340 -13.33 -29.95 -19.69
C ALA A 340 -12.00 -29.27 -20.08
N ASN A 341 -11.75 -28.04 -19.60
CA ASN A 341 -10.53 -27.29 -19.90
C ASN A 341 -9.48 -27.30 -18.77
N ALA A 342 -9.73 -27.98 -17.66
CA ALA A 342 -8.93 -27.84 -16.45
C ALA A 342 -8.27 -29.14 -16.01
N ALA A 343 -7.40 -29.70 -16.83
CA ALA A 343 -6.31 -30.53 -16.30
C ALA A 343 -5.27 -29.56 -15.66
N ALA A 344 -5.60 -29.02 -14.49
CA ALA A 344 -4.66 -28.20 -13.73
C ALA A 344 -3.44 -29.06 -13.32
N PRO A 345 -2.20 -28.60 -13.53
CA PRO A 345 -1.04 -29.34 -13.05
C PRO A 345 -1.12 -29.49 -11.53
N ALA A 346 -0.71 -30.65 -11.01
CA ALA A 346 -0.69 -30.89 -9.57
C ALA A 346 0.18 -29.83 -8.89
N VAL A 347 -0.40 -29.08 -7.97
CA VAL A 347 0.30 -28.07 -7.17
C VAL A 347 0.74 -28.73 -5.87
N ASN A 348 2.01 -29.11 -5.80
CA ASN A 348 2.58 -29.56 -4.53
C ASN A 348 2.75 -28.34 -3.60
N PRO A 349 2.32 -28.43 -2.34
CA PRO A 349 2.60 -27.37 -1.39
C PRO A 349 4.11 -27.20 -1.25
N PRO A 350 4.63 -25.98 -1.19
CA PRO A 350 6.03 -25.76 -0.89
C PRO A 350 6.37 -26.45 0.42
N ALA A 351 7.52 -27.12 0.48
CA ALA A 351 7.98 -27.80 1.69
C ALA A 351 7.89 -26.82 2.87
N ALA A 352 7.23 -27.23 3.94
CA ALA A 352 7.05 -26.41 5.13
C ALA A 352 8.43 -25.89 5.59
N PRO A 353 8.60 -24.60 5.84
CA PRO A 353 9.83 -24.09 6.41
C PRO A 353 10.07 -24.80 7.74
N LYS A 354 11.30 -25.33 7.94
CA LYS A 354 11.68 -25.89 9.24
C LYS A 354 11.26 -24.93 10.36
N PRO A 355 10.64 -25.43 11.44
CA PRO A 355 10.22 -24.56 12.54
C PRO A 355 11.42 -23.73 13.00
N ALA A 356 11.29 -22.42 12.95
CA ALA A 356 12.28 -21.55 13.57
C ALA A 356 12.23 -21.79 15.08
N ALA A 357 13.40 -21.92 15.70
CA ALA A 357 13.50 -21.97 17.15
C ALA A 357 12.69 -20.79 17.76
N PRO A 358 12.01 -20.99 18.90
CA PRO A 358 11.18 -19.97 19.51
C PRO A 358 12.02 -18.72 19.75
N ALA A 359 11.63 -17.61 19.12
CA ALA A 359 12.24 -16.32 19.37
C ALA A 359 11.99 -15.95 20.83
N ALA A 360 13.01 -15.55 21.56
CA ALA A 360 12.89 -15.04 22.91
C ALA A 360 11.85 -13.93 22.95
N ALA A 361 10.94 -13.99 23.91
CA ALA A 361 9.87 -13.04 24.08
C ALA A 361 10.45 -11.60 24.18
N GLN A 362 10.16 -10.77 23.20
CA GLN A 362 10.47 -9.35 23.28
C GLN A 362 9.46 -8.68 24.22
N PRO A 363 9.88 -7.70 25.03
CA PRO A 363 8.97 -6.96 25.89
C PRO A 363 7.87 -6.29 25.07
N ALA A 364 6.65 -6.34 25.57
CA ALA A 364 5.47 -5.75 24.95
C ALA A 364 5.71 -4.27 24.62
N ARG A 365 5.70 -3.90 23.34
CA ARG A 365 5.71 -2.52 22.90
C ARG A 365 4.39 -1.85 23.23
N ASN A 366 4.45 -0.63 23.71
CA ASN A 366 3.29 0.17 24.06
C ASN A 366 2.31 0.30 22.88
N ALA A 367 1.04 -0.03 23.09
CA ALA A 367 -0.04 0.07 22.09
C ALA A 367 -0.17 1.48 21.47
N ASN A 368 0.30 2.52 22.16
CA ASN A 368 0.36 3.88 21.64
C ASN A 368 1.37 4.09 20.51
N THR A 369 2.48 3.33 20.48
CA THR A 369 3.50 3.47 19.44
C THR A 369 3.06 2.84 18.12
N GLU A 370 2.20 1.83 18.16
CA GLU A 370 1.77 1.12 16.94
C GLU A 370 0.52 1.72 16.29
N MET A 371 -0.33 2.39 17.07
CA MET A 371 -1.39 3.20 16.47
C MET A 371 -0.87 4.50 15.84
N GLN A 372 0.37 4.89 16.12
CA GLN A 372 1.09 5.92 15.37
C GLN A 372 1.57 5.42 14.00
N ALA A 373 1.54 4.10 13.74
CA ALA A 373 1.93 3.50 12.45
C ALA A 373 0.75 3.21 11.50
N LEU A 374 -0.49 3.56 11.89
CA LEU A 374 -1.67 3.60 11.03
C LEU A 374 -1.76 4.94 10.31
#